data_bc418de99f7d705bb3575857d8e02c55
#
_entry.id   bc418de99f7d705bb3575857d8e02c55
#
_cell.length_a   1.000
_cell.length_b   1.000
_cell.length_c   1.000
_cell.angle_alpha   90.00
_cell.angle_beta   90.00
_cell.angle_gamma   90.00
#
_symmetry.space_group_name_H-M   'P 1'
#
loop_
_entity.id
_entity.type
_entity.pdbx_description
1 polymer ?
#
loop_
_entity_poly.entity_id
_entity_poly.type
_entity_poly.pdbx_seq_one_letter_code
_entity_poly.pdbx_strand_id
1 'polypeptide(L)'
;MKKILFITFGLLMTATIVFAQQNRVTSILEILDVTTGKRSVVKEFPFQIESPNWTPDGKWFIYNSRGRLYKISAENPGEPVEINTGFATSCNNDHVLSVDGKQIAISHGTREDGQSRIYTLPIDGGNPTLITAMGPSYLHGWSPDLKYLAYCANRKGNYDIYAIPATGGVEIRLTEAEGLDDGPEYSPDGKYIWFNSVRSGLMQAWRMKADGTEQTQMTFDEDLNSWFPHVSPDGKSVVYIAYNKDEVKPGDHPANKNVVLRLMPAEGGKPKTIAQLFGGQGTLNVNTWAPDSKRFAFVSYRLESNN
;
A
#
# COMPACT_ATOMS: atom_id res chain seq x y z
N MET A 1 19.70 79.82 -5.43
CA MET A 1 19.73 78.48 -4.80
C MET A 1 18.36 77.85 -4.92
N LYS A 2 18.18 76.88 -5.92
CA LYS A 2 16.90 76.22 -6.13
C LYS A 2 16.95 74.89 -5.35
N LYS A 3 16.00 74.69 -4.43
CA LYS A 3 15.81 73.39 -3.71
C LYS A 3 14.99 72.48 -4.59
N ILE A 4 15.58 71.30 -4.91
CA ILE A 4 14.92 70.19 -5.63
C ILE A 4 14.33 69.27 -4.56
N LEU A 5 13.01 69.07 -4.60
CA LEU A 5 12.27 68.15 -3.73
C LEU A 5 12.15 66.80 -4.42
N PHE A 6 12.80 65.76 -3.87
CA PHE A 6 12.63 64.40 -4.32
C PHE A 6 11.42 63.79 -3.62
N ILE A 7 10.40 63.43 -4.39
CA ILE A 7 9.25 62.64 -3.94
C ILE A 7 9.54 61.18 -4.28
N THR A 8 9.80 60.37 -3.26
CA THR A 8 9.92 58.91 -3.37
C THR A 8 8.54 58.30 -3.32
N PHE A 9 8.11 57.74 -4.45
CA PHE A 9 6.90 56.90 -4.53
C PHE A 9 7.25 55.50 -4.04
N GLY A 10 6.79 55.11 -2.85
CA GLY A 10 6.87 53.74 -2.35
C GLY A 10 5.75 52.88 -2.96
N LEU A 11 6.13 51.93 -3.80
CA LEU A 11 5.21 50.92 -4.30
C LEU A 11 4.99 49.86 -3.21
N LEU A 12 3.83 49.86 -2.56
CA LEU A 12 3.38 48.76 -1.70
C LEU A 12 2.95 47.60 -2.59
N MET A 13 3.80 46.58 -2.72
CA MET A 13 3.39 45.30 -3.25
C MET A 13 2.60 44.53 -2.18
N THR A 14 1.28 44.47 -2.31
CA THR A 14 0.43 43.56 -1.55
C THR A 14 0.60 42.16 -2.12
N ALA A 15 1.38 41.31 -1.47
CA ALA A 15 1.45 39.89 -1.77
C ALA A 15 0.13 39.24 -1.34
N THR A 16 -0.72 38.91 -2.29
CA THR A 16 -1.90 38.06 -2.06
C THR A 16 -1.41 36.64 -1.85
N ILE A 17 -1.40 36.16 -0.61
CA ILE A 17 -1.16 34.75 -0.29
C ILE A 17 -2.42 33.99 -0.73
N VAL A 18 -2.34 33.35 -1.89
CA VAL A 18 -3.35 32.37 -2.31
C VAL A 18 -3.11 31.11 -1.50
N PHE A 19 -3.87 30.93 -0.43
CA PHE A 19 -3.96 29.62 0.22
C PHE A 19 -4.56 28.64 -0.79
N ALA A 20 -3.76 27.70 -1.29
CA ALA A 20 -4.29 26.59 -2.03
C ALA A 20 -5.28 25.86 -1.13
N GLN A 21 -6.55 25.88 -1.53
CA GLN A 21 -7.65 25.24 -0.82
C GLN A 21 -7.42 23.73 -0.88
N GLN A 22 -6.95 23.15 0.20
CA GLN A 22 -6.70 21.71 0.29
C GLN A 22 -8.07 21.02 0.42
N ASN A 23 -8.48 20.28 -0.60
CA ASN A 23 -9.68 19.48 -0.55
C ASN A 23 -9.63 18.55 0.66
N ARG A 24 -10.67 18.56 1.46
CA ARG A 24 -10.80 17.64 2.60
C ARG A 24 -11.10 16.24 2.07
N VAL A 25 -10.31 15.26 2.48
CA VAL A 25 -10.51 13.86 2.11
C VAL A 25 -11.34 13.18 3.20
N THR A 26 -12.43 12.55 2.80
CA THR A 26 -13.17 11.58 3.62
C THR A 26 -12.81 10.18 3.12
N SER A 27 -12.31 9.33 4.02
CA SER A 27 -12.03 7.92 3.74
C SER A 27 -13.19 7.06 4.18
N ILE A 28 -13.56 6.09 3.36
CA ILE A 28 -14.64 5.15 3.61
C ILE A 28 -14.02 3.75 3.65
N LEU A 29 -13.92 3.17 4.86
CA LEU A 29 -13.53 1.77 5.04
C LEU A 29 -14.72 0.88 4.66
N GLU A 30 -14.50 0.00 3.70
CA GLU A 30 -15.53 -0.85 3.13
C GLU A 30 -15.10 -2.32 3.12
N ILE A 31 -16.08 -3.21 3.06
CA ILE A 31 -15.92 -4.64 2.80
C ILE A 31 -16.65 -4.99 1.51
N LEU A 32 -16.01 -5.81 0.66
CA LEU A 32 -16.64 -6.42 -0.49
C LEU A 32 -16.68 -7.96 -0.30
N ASP A 33 -17.87 -8.54 -0.45
CA ASP A 33 -18.06 -9.99 -0.54
C ASP A 33 -17.97 -10.42 -2.00
N VAL A 34 -16.94 -11.20 -2.35
CA VAL A 34 -16.66 -11.60 -3.73
C VAL A 34 -17.65 -12.64 -4.28
N THR A 35 -18.40 -13.31 -3.40
CA THR A 35 -19.40 -14.32 -3.76
C THR A 35 -20.74 -13.69 -4.16
N THR A 36 -21.10 -12.59 -3.53
CA THR A 36 -22.36 -11.90 -3.75
C THR A 36 -22.19 -10.56 -4.49
N GLY A 37 -20.99 -10.00 -4.52
CA GLY A 37 -20.69 -8.66 -5.03
C GLY A 37 -21.17 -7.53 -4.10
N LYS A 38 -21.65 -7.87 -2.89
CA LYS A 38 -22.17 -6.88 -1.95
C LYS A 38 -21.04 -6.06 -1.34
N ARG A 39 -21.16 -4.73 -1.43
CA ARG A 39 -20.33 -3.76 -0.68
C ARG A 39 -21.06 -3.32 0.59
N SER A 40 -20.32 -3.13 1.66
CA SER A 40 -20.82 -2.60 2.93
C SER A 40 -19.81 -1.68 3.57
N VAL A 41 -20.29 -0.51 4.02
CA VAL A 41 -19.48 0.47 4.75
C VAL A 41 -19.28 -0.02 6.18
N VAL A 42 -18.01 -0.04 6.62
CA VAL A 42 -17.61 -0.29 8.00
C VAL A 42 -17.64 1.01 8.80
N LYS A 43 -16.90 2.03 8.32
CA LYS A 43 -16.81 3.36 8.95
C LYS A 43 -16.34 4.41 7.97
N GLU A 44 -16.84 5.65 8.11
CA GLU A 44 -16.30 6.83 7.45
C GLU A 44 -15.37 7.60 8.40
N PHE A 45 -14.29 8.15 7.84
CA PHE A 45 -13.30 8.96 8.57
C PHE A 45 -13.17 10.32 7.90
N PRO A 46 -13.24 11.45 8.66
CA PRO A 46 -13.09 12.79 8.09
C PRO A 46 -11.63 13.17 7.79
N PHE A 47 -10.79 12.16 7.54
CA PHE A 47 -9.37 12.26 7.21
C PHE A 47 -8.91 11.02 6.45
N GLN A 48 -7.72 11.07 5.88
CA GLN A 48 -7.15 9.96 5.12
C GLN A 48 -6.71 8.82 6.04
N ILE A 49 -7.22 7.62 5.74
CA ILE A 49 -6.72 6.33 6.21
C ILE A 49 -6.30 5.50 5.00
N GLU A 50 -5.40 4.53 5.18
CA GLU A 50 -4.83 3.76 4.09
C GLU A 50 -4.61 2.30 4.50
N SER A 51 -4.72 1.40 3.51
CA SER A 51 -4.23 0.02 3.57
C SER A 51 -4.74 -0.80 4.76
N PRO A 52 -6.06 -1.06 4.84
CA PRO A 52 -6.60 -1.82 5.94
C PRO A 52 -6.17 -3.30 5.86
N ASN A 53 -5.39 -3.79 6.83
CA ASN A 53 -5.14 -5.21 7.01
C ASN A 53 -6.24 -5.83 7.88
N TRP A 54 -6.83 -6.93 7.45
CA TRP A 54 -7.70 -7.72 8.33
C TRP A 54 -6.85 -8.65 9.20
N THR A 55 -7.07 -8.66 10.51
CA THR A 55 -6.31 -9.57 11.39
C THR A 55 -6.65 -11.04 11.12
N PRO A 56 -5.70 -11.98 11.28
CA PRO A 56 -5.93 -13.41 11.02
C PRO A 56 -7.06 -14.03 11.87
N ASP A 57 -7.38 -13.45 13.03
CA ASP A 57 -8.52 -13.86 13.87
C ASP A 57 -9.88 -13.28 13.41
N GLY A 58 -9.87 -12.43 12.38
CA GLY A 58 -11.04 -11.79 11.80
C GLY A 58 -11.66 -10.65 12.61
N LYS A 59 -11.03 -10.23 13.72
CA LYS A 59 -11.67 -9.32 14.69
C LYS A 59 -11.37 -7.84 14.45
N TRP A 60 -10.25 -7.52 13.79
CA TRP A 60 -9.75 -6.16 13.67
C TRP A 60 -9.33 -5.82 12.25
N PHE A 61 -9.44 -4.55 11.90
CA PHE A 61 -8.68 -3.93 10.82
C PHE A 61 -7.55 -3.12 11.43
N ILE A 62 -6.34 -3.26 10.88
CA ILE A 62 -5.20 -2.38 11.16
C ILE A 62 -4.98 -1.54 9.91
N TYR A 63 -4.83 -0.24 10.09
CA TYR A 63 -4.65 0.71 8.99
C TYR A 63 -3.67 1.81 9.37
N ASN A 64 -3.13 2.48 8.37
CA ASN A 64 -2.25 3.63 8.52
C ASN A 64 -3.03 4.94 8.41
N SER A 65 -2.62 5.93 9.18
CA SER A 65 -3.03 7.33 9.02
C SER A 65 -1.96 8.26 9.59
N ARG A 66 -1.54 9.25 8.78
CA ARG A 66 -0.59 10.30 9.19
C ARG A 66 0.69 9.74 9.85
N GLY A 67 1.22 8.67 9.29
CA GLY A 67 2.45 8.04 9.78
C GLY A 67 2.30 7.17 11.02
N ARG A 68 1.07 6.90 11.47
CA ARG A 68 0.73 6.07 12.63
C ARG A 68 -0.13 4.89 12.23
N LEU A 69 -0.11 3.84 13.03
CA LEU A 69 -0.99 2.68 12.86
C LEU A 69 -2.12 2.73 13.88
N TYR A 70 -3.28 2.32 13.43
CA TYR A 70 -4.51 2.24 14.24
C TYR A 70 -5.18 0.89 14.04
N LYS A 71 -5.90 0.42 15.07
CA LYS A 71 -6.80 -0.73 14.94
C LYS A 71 -8.24 -0.32 15.23
N ILE A 72 -9.18 -0.94 14.50
CA ILE A 72 -10.62 -0.77 14.70
C ILE A 72 -11.31 -2.12 14.60
N SER A 73 -12.33 -2.35 15.44
CA SER A 73 -13.08 -3.60 15.43
C SER A 73 -13.79 -3.82 14.08
N ALA A 74 -13.68 -5.04 13.53
CA ALA A 74 -14.36 -5.41 12.30
C ALA A 74 -15.84 -5.66 12.50
N GLU A 75 -16.26 -6.09 13.69
CA GLU A 75 -17.65 -6.42 14.00
C GLU A 75 -18.42 -5.20 14.55
N ASN A 76 -17.80 -4.47 15.49
CA ASN A 76 -18.41 -3.31 16.15
C ASN A 76 -17.48 -2.10 16.04
N PRO A 77 -17.44 -1.40 14.89
CA PRO A 77 -16.48 -0.32 14.63
C PRO A 77 -16.77 0.91 15.47
N GLY A 78 -16.17 0.97 16.67
CA GLY A 78 -16.17 2.12 17.56
C GLY A 78 -15.06 3.13 17.23
N GLU A 79 -14.48 3.76 18.26
CA GLU A 79 -13.33 4.65 18.08
C GLU A 79 -12.05 3.82 17.82
N PRO A 80 -11.22 4.25 16.85
CA PRO A 80 -9.94 3.60 16.59
C PRO A 80 -8.98 3.70 17.77
N VAL A 81 -8.17 2.68 17.96
CA VAL A 81 -7.11 2.65 18.97
C VAL A 81 -5.77 2.73 18.27
N GLU A 82 -4.94 3.71 18.63
CA GLU A 82 -3.57 3.81 18.12
C GLU A 82 -2.72 2.64 18.63
N ILE A 83 -1.94 2.03 17.72
CA ILE A 83 -0.94 1.04 18.04
C ILE A 83 0.38 1.78 18.30
N ASN A 84 0.93 1.64 19.51
CA ASN A 84 2.18 2.27 19.84
C ASN A 84 3.34 1.66 19.03
N THR A 85 3.87 2.41 18.09
CA THR A 85 5.03 2.02 17.26
C THR A 85 6.34 2.65 17.75
N GLY A 86 6.41 3.06 19.00
CA GLY A 86 7.60 3.66 19.60
C GLY A 86 8.10 4.88 18.81
N PHE A 87 9.35 4.85 18.35
CA PHE A 87 9.96 5.93 17.56
C PHE A 87 9.46 5.98 16.10
N ALA A 88 8.87 4.90 15.58
CA ALA A 88 8.42 4.82 14.19
C ALA A 88 7.11 5.58 13.98
N THR A 89 7.24 6.88 13.69
CA THR A 89 6.13 7.84 13.59
C THR A 89 5.93 8.41 12.18
N SER A 90 6.63 7.83 11.21
CA SER A 90 6.54 8.14 9.79
C SER A 90 6.34 6.85 8.98
N CYS A 91 5.42 5.98 9.46
CA CYS A 91 5.04 4.79 8.73
C CYS A 91 4.25 5.18 7.47
N ASN A 92 4.58 4.54 6.35
CA ASN A 92 3.75 4.62 5.16
C ASN A 92 2.63 3.57 5.21
N ASN A 93 1.95 3.34 4.10
CA ASN A 93 0.86 2.39 4.00
C ASN A 93 1.30 0.92 3.83
N ASP A 94 2.62 0.64 3.84
CA ASP A 94 3.15 -0.72 3.72
C ASP A 94 3.38 -1.30 5.11
N HIS A 95 2.36 -1.95 5.63
CA HIS A 95 2.40 -2.67 6.90
C HIS A 95 1.74 -4.03 6.72
N VAL A 96 2.36 -5.09 7.19
CA VAL A 96 1.92 -6.47 6.97
C VAL A 96 1.92 -7.25 8.27
N LEU A 97 0.83 -7.97 8.52
CA LEU A 97 0.69 -8.82 9.70
C LEU A 97 1.36 -10.18 9.47
N SER A 98 2.01 -10.71 10.48
CA SER A 98 2.42 -12.11 10.47
C SER A 98 1.19 -13.03 10.45
N VAL A 99 1.30 -14.18 9.77
CA VAL A 99 0.17 -15.12 9.62
C VAL A 99 -0.32 -15.71 10.95
N ASP A 100 0.54 -15.72 11.99
CA ASP A 100 0.18 -16.12 13.35
C ASP A 100 -0.46 -15.00 14.17
N GLY A 101 -0.59 -13.80 13.59
CA GLY A 101 -1.21 -12.62 14.19
C GLY A 101 -0.46 -12.03 15.38
N LYS A 102 0.85 -12.33 15.55
CA LYS A 102 1.62 -11.87 16.72
C LYS A 102 2.48 -10.66 16.44
N GLN A 103 2.84 -10.41 15.19
CA GLN A 103 3.74 -9.34 14.79
C GLN A 103 3.17 -8.50 13.65
N ILE A 104 3.64 -7.25 13.57
CA ILE A 104 3.46 -6.35 12.45
C ILE A 104 4.85 -6.03 11.90
N ALA A 105 5.04 -6.14 10.60
CA ALA A 105 6.16 -5.54 9.91
C ALA A 105 5.70 -4.21 9.28
N ILE A 106 6.53 -3.19 9.32
CA ILE A 106 6.23 -1.82 8.89
C ILE A 106 7.35 -1.25 8.03
N SER A 107 6.99 -0.39 7.09
CA SER A 107 7.92 0.53 6.44
C SER A 107 7.87 1.89 7.14
N HIS A 108 9.02 2.39 7.57
CA HIS A 108 9.14 3.65 8.30
C HIS A 108 10.24 4.53 7.72
N GLY A 109 9.91 5.78 7.37
CA GLY A 109 10.86 6.80 6.95
C GLY A 109 11.72 7.28 8.13
N THR A 110 13.03 7.05 8.05
CA THR A 110 13.94 7.46 9.12
C THR A 110 14.24 8.94 9.10
N ARG A 111 14.55 9.53 10.25
CA ARG A 111 14.88 10.96 10.34
C ARG A 111 16.27 11.30 9.80
N GLU A 112 17.16 10.33 9.70
CA GLU A 112 18.57 10.53 9.33
C GLU A 112 18.74 10.88 7.86
N ASP A 113 18.00 10.19 6.99
CA ASP A 113 18.12 10.34 5.53
C ASP A 113 16.75 10.40 4.81
N GLY A 114 15.65 10.32 5.56
CA GLY A 114 14.29 10.31 5.02
C GLY A 114 13.90 9.03 4.28
N GLN A 115 14.80 8.04 4.21
CA GLN A 115 14.54 6.83 3.47
C GLN A 115 13.75 5.81 4.29
N SER A 116 12.86 5.08 3.62
CA SER A 116 12.10 4.01 4.24
C SER A 116 12.97 2.79 4.56
N ARG A 117 12.77 2.22 5.74
CA ARG A 117 13.36 0.96 6.18
C ARG A 117 12.29 0.09 6.82
N ILE A 118 12.55 -1.21 6.83
CA ILE A 118 11.63 -2.20 7.37
C ILE A 118 11.99 -2.48 8.83
N TYR A 119 10.94 -2.51 9.64
CA TYR A 119 10.99 -2.86 11.06
C TYR A 119 9.91 -3.88 11.39
N THR A 120 10.13 -4.67 12.45
CA THR A 120 9.11 -5.56 13.03
C THR A 120 8.83 -5.17 14.47
N LEU A 121 7.60 -5.39 14.94
CA LEU A 121 7.18 -5.16 16.32
C LEU A 121 6.01 -6.09 16.69
N PRO A 122 5.73 -6.31 17.99
CA PRO A 122 4.53 -7.04 18.42
C PRO A 122 3.24 -6.37 17.90
N ILE A 123 2.20 -7.17 17.64
CA ILE A 123 0.91 -6.65 17.13
C ILE A 123 0.23 -5.64 18.07
N ASP A 124 0.48 -5.78 19.38
CA ASP A 124 -0.04 -4.86 20.39
C ASP A 124 0.82 -3.59 20.57
N GLY A 125 1.87 -3.46 19.76
CA GLY A 125 2.79 -2.34 19.79
C GLY A 125 4.04 -2.59 20.61
N GLY A 126 4.97 -1.65 20.57
CA GLY A 126 6.25 -1.71 21.26
C GLY A 126 7.36 -0.98 20.51
N ASN A 127 8.61 -1.23 20.88
CA ASN A 127 9.76 -0.69 20.19
C ASN A 127 10.04 -1.50 18.92
N PRO A 128 10.06 -0.88 17.73
CA PRO A 128 10.38 -1.57 16.50
C PRO A 128 11.82 -2.06 16.44
N THR A 129 12.02 -3.27 15.88
CA THR A 129 13.33 -3.85 15.58
C THR A 129 13.65 -3.64 14.12
N LEU A 130 14.82 -3.06 13.81
CA LEU A 130 15.29 -2.83 12.44
C LEU A 130 15.58 -4.15 11.73
N ILE A 131 15.07 -4.30 10.52
CA ILE A 131 15.29 -5.46 9.66
C ILE A 131 16.20 -5.12 8.48
N THR A 132 15.90 -4.05 7.71
CA THR A 132 16.74 -3.64 6.58
C THR A 132 17.66 -2.50 6.97
N ALA A 133 18.98 -2.70 6.85
CA ALA A 133 19.97 -1.65 7.15
C ALA A 133 19.98 -0.54 6.10
N MET A 134 19.69 -0.88 4.83
CA MET A 134 19.69 0.05 3.70
C MET A 134 18.26 0.52 3.37
N GLY A 135 18.14 1.79 2.94
CA GLY A 135 16.94 2.37 2.35
C GLY A 135 17.18 2.75 0.89
N PRO A 136 16.14 3.03 0.10
CA PRO A 136 14.75 2.78 0.44
C PRO A 136 14.39 1.29 0.38
N SER A 137 13.54 0.86 1.29
CA SER A 137 12.96 -0.48 1.35
C SER A 137 11.47 -0.35 1.72
N TYR A 138 10.58 -0.96 0.94
CA TYR A 138 9.12 -0.91 1.09
C TYR A 138 8.57 -2.31 1.25
N LEU A 139 7.95 -2.58 2.39
CA LEU A 139 7.49 -3.90 2.81
C LEU A 139 6.16 -4.26 2.14
N HIS A 140 6.03 -5.53 1.69
CA HIS A 140 4.75 -6.01 1.17
C HIS A 140 4.38 -7.44 1.58
N GLY A 141 5.33 -8.28 1.96
CA GLY A 141 5.03 -9.68 2.22
C GLY A 141 5.74 -10.25 3.45
N TRP A 142 5.05 -11.15 4.15
CA TRP A 142 5.62 -12.04 5.17
C TRP A 142 5.49 -13.48 4.69
N SER A 143 6.58 -14.26 4.72
CA SER A 143 6.50 -15.67 4.35
C SER A 143 5.62 -16.45 5.34
N PRO A 144 4.81 -17.42 4.89
CA PRO A 144 3.91 -18.15 5.77
C PRO A 144 4.61 -18.95 6.87
N ASP A 145 5.89 -19.31 6.66
CA ASP A 145 6.74 -19.97 7.69
C ASP A 145 7.42 -18.99 8.66
N LEU A 146 7.12 -17.68 8.53
CA LEU A 146 7.63 -16.58 9.34
C LEU A 146 9.14 -16.35 9.25
N LYS A 147 9.82 -16.94 8.27
CA LYS A 147 11.29 -16.83 8.19
C LYS A 147 11.77 -15.64 7.37
N TYR A 148 10.97 -15.16 6.42
CA TYR A 148 11.37 -14.10 5.50
C TYR A 148 10.33 -12.99 5.38
N LEU A 149 10.82 -11.79 5.08
CA LEU A 149 10.03 -10.66 4.59
C LEU A 149 10.38 -10.42 3.13
N ALA A 150 9.36 -10.18 2.29
CA ALA A 150 9.52 -9.74 0.92
C ALA A 150 9.20 -8.25 0.79
N TYR A 151 9.98 -7.53 0.00
CA TYR A 151 9.88 -6.08 -0.12
C TYR A 151 10.42 -5.59 -1.45
N CYS A 152 10.01 -4.38 -1.82
CA CYS A 152 10.58 -3.63 -2.93
C CYS A 152 11.70 -2.74 -2.42
N ALA A 153 12.82 -2.69 -3.14
CA ALA A 153 13.94 -1.83 -2.75
C ALA A 153 14.72 -1.32 -3.95
N ASN A 154 15.18 -0.07 -3.87
CA ASN A 154 16.12 0.46 -4.83
C ASN A 154 17.55 0.11 -4.38
N ARG A 155 18.19 -0.73 -5.18
CA ARG A 155 19.59 -1.04 -5.08
C ARG A 155 20.20 -0.84 -6.48
N LYS A 156 21.33 -0.21 -6.59
CA LYS A 156 22.01 0.02 -7.87
C LYS A 156 21.16 0.78 -8.93
N GLY A 157 20.22 1.62 -8.50
CA GLY A 157 19.43 2.46 -9.40
C GLY A 157 18.16 1.83 -9.99
N ASN A 158 17.84 0.57 -9.68
CA ASN A 158 16.60 -0.09 -10.07
C ASN A 158 15.80 -0.52 -8.83
N TYR A 159 14.47 -0.50 -8.95
CA TYR A 159 13.57 -1.05 -7.96
C TYR A 159 13.25 -2.50 -8.29
N ASP A 160 13.66 -3.40 -7.42
CA ASP A 160 13.49 -4.84 -7.57
C ASP A 160 12.90 -5.46 -6.31
N ILE A 161 12.45 -6.71 -6.46
CA ILE A 161 11.98 -7.51 -5.34
C ILE A 161 13.15 -8.15 -4.61
N TYR A 162 13.13 -8.02 -3.30
CA TYR A 162 14.08 -8.62 -2.37
C TYR A 162 13.37 -9.44 -1.30
N ALA A 163 14.07 -10.43 -0.76
CA ALA A 163 13.73 -11.11 0.47
C ALA A 163 14.85 -10.94 1.50
N ILE A 164 14.49 -10.91 2.78
CA ILE A 164 15.43 -10.84 3.90
C ILE A 164 14.92 -11.73 5.03
N PRO A 165 15.81 -12.42 5.82
CA PRO A 165 15.36 -13.10 7.03
C PRO A 165 14.57 -12.14 7.94
N ALA A 166 13.47 -12.61 8.54
CA ALA A 166 12.62 -11.79 9.40
C ALA A 166 13.34 -11.28 10.67
N THR A 167 14.53 -11.82 10.94
CA THR A 167 15.45 -11.37 11.99
C THR A 167 16.52 -10.38 11.50
N GLY A 168 16.44 -9.96 10.22
CA GLY A 168 17.49 -9.18 9.55
C GLY A 168 18.62 -10.07 9.03
N GLY A 169 19.57 -9.46 8.34
CA GLY A 169 20.72 -10.17 7.78
C GLY A 169 20.99 -9.84 6.31
N VAL A 170 21.35 -10.83 5.51
CA VAL A 170 21.72 -10.65 4.11
C VAL A 170 20.46 -10.59 3.23
N GLU A 171 20.34 -9.54 2.43
CA GLU A 171 19.28 -9.38 1.42
C GLU A 171 19.50 -10.35 0.25
N ILE A 172 18.42 -10.95 -0.23
CA ILE A 172 18.39 -11.83 -1.40
C ILE A 172 17.60 -11.10 -2.49
N ARG A 173 18.25 -10.73 -3.58
CA ARG A 173 17.58 -10.13 -4.75
C ARG A 173 16.86 -11.22 -5.54
N LEU A 174 15.57 -11.05 -5.79
CA LEU A 174 14.71 -12.04 -6.47
C LEU A 174 14.37 -11.65 -7.90
N THR A 175 14.41 -10.33 -8.24
CA THR A 175 14.20 -9.87 -9.61
C THR A 175 15.32 -8.95 -10.06
N GLU A 176 15.57 -8.90 -11.40
CA GLU A 176 16.65 -8.11 -12.02
C GLU A 176 16.21 -7.47 -13.35
N ALA A 177 14.90 -7.49 -13.64
CA ALA A 177 14.39 -6.91 -14.88
C ALA A 177 14.55 -5.39 -14.87
N GLU A 178 14.76 -4.80 -16.04
CA GLU A 178 14.75 -3.35 -16.18
C GLU A 178 13.36 -2.78 -15.90
N GLY A 179 13.30 -1.69 -15.15
CA GLY A 179 12.09 -1.02 -14.72
C GLY A 179 11.66 -1.41 -13.32
N LEU A 180 10.48 -0.94 -12.93
CA LEU A 180 9.94 -1.10 -11.58
C LEU A 180 9.33 -2.49 -11.39
N ASP A 181 9.84 -3.22 -10.42
CA ASP A 181 9.18 -4.36 -9.78
C ASP A 181 8.79 -3.97 -8.35
N ASP A 182 7.52 -4.21 -7.94
CA ASP A 182 6.99 -3.77 -6.65
C ASP A 182 5.93 -4.74 -6.10
N GLY A 183 5.46 -4.50 -4.88
CA GLY A 183 4.32 -5.16 -4.25
C GLY A 183 4.46 -6.68 -4.07
N PRO A 184 5.59 -7.21 -3.58
CA PRO A 184 5.76 -8.66 -3.45
C PRO A 184 4.95 -9.24 -2.29
N GLU A 185 4.14 -10.25 -2.57
CA GLU A 185 3.36 -10.99 -1.57
C GLU A 185 3.52 -12.49 -1.74
N TYR A 186 3.82 -13.19 -0.64
CA TYR A 186 3.85 -14.65 -0.64
C TYR A 186 2.45 -15.23 -0.79
N SER A 187 2.32 -16.29 -1.60
CA SER A 187 1.12 -17.13 -1.58
C SER A 187 0.95 -17.82 -0.22
N PRO A 188 -0.29 -18.13 0.21
CA PRO A 188 -0.54 -18.75 1.52
C PRO A 188 0.18 -20.07 1.75
N ASP A 189 0.49 -20.81 0.69
CA ASP A 189 1.25 -22.08 0.74
C ASP A 189 2.77 -21.88 0.68
N GLY A 190 3.23 -20.62 0.55
CA GLY A 190 4.65 -20.25 0.50
C GLY A 190 5.40 -20.65 -0.77
N LYS A 191 4.73 -21.19 -1.78
CA LYS A 191 5.39 -21.65 -3.00
C LYS A 191 5.72 -20.53 -3.96
N TYR A 192 4.90 -19.48 -3.97
CA TYR A 192 5.01 -18.37 -4.92
C TYR A 192 5.11 -17.03 -4.21
N ILE A 193 5.68 -16.06 -4.93
CA ILE A 193 5.59 -14.63 -4.65
C ILE A 193 4.87 -13.98 -5.84
N TRP A 194 3.77 -13.28 -5.56
CA TRP A 194 3.10 -12.41 -6.49
C TRP A 194 3.72 -11.02 -6.40
N PHE A 195 3.82 -10.32 -7.51
CA PHE A 195 4.42 -8.98 -7.56
C PHE A 195 3.92 -8.21 -8.79
N ASN A 196 4.23 -6.95 -8.85
CA ASN A 196 3.97 -6.09 -10.00
C ASN A 196 5.24 -5.88 -10.80
N SER A 197 5.12 -5.72 -12.13
CA SER A 197 6.25 -5.37 -12.98
C SER A 197 5.80 -4.58 -14.21
N VAL A 198 6.60 -3.58 -14.60
CA VAL A 198 6.41 -2.80 -15.84
C VAL A 198 7.13 -3.40 -17.05
N ARG A 199 7.84 -4.52 -16.90
CA ARG A 199 8.69 -5.12 -17.93
C ARG A 199 7.98 -5.49 -19.23
N SER A 200 6.65 -5.62 -19.21
CA SER A 200 5.82 -5.87 -20.40
C SER A 200 5.17 -4.60 -20.98
N GLY A 201 5.58 -3.42 -20.51
CA GLY A 201 5.12 -2.11 -20.98
C GLY A 201 4.14 -1.44 -20.02
N LEU A 202 2.97 -2.02 -19.74
CA LEU A 202 2.09 -1.60 -18.66
C LEU A 202 2.47 -2.30 -17.36
N MET A 203 2.06 -1.72 -16.21
CA MET A 203 2.17 -2.42 -14.93
C MET A 203 1.23 -3.61 -14.94
N GLN A 204 1.78 -4.80 -14.74
CA GLN A 204 1.04 -6.06 -14.72
C GLN A 204 1.35 -6.86 -13.46
N ALA A 205 0.43 -7.73 -13.06
CA ALA A 205 0.68 -8.71 -12.01
C ALA A 205 1.50 -9.89 -12.58
N TRP A 206 2.50 -10.29 -11.83
CA TRP A 206 3.41 -11.39 -12.11
C TRP A 206 3.45 -12.36 -10.93
N ARG A 207 3.91 -13.57 -11.18
CA ARG A 207 4.13 -14.58 -10.16
C ARG A 207 5.46 -15.27 -10.41
N MET A 208 6.21 -15.56 -9.36
CA MET A 208 7.46 -16.32 -9.39
C MET A 208 7.47 -17.37 -8.29
N LYS A 209 8.34 -18.38 -8.36
CA LYS A 209 8.62 -19.25 -7.21
C LYS A 209 9.23 -18.43 -6.07
N ALA A 210 9.12 -18.90 -4.84
CA ALA A 210 9.64 -18.21 -3.66
C ALA A 210 11.17 -17.98 -3.69
N ASP A 211 11.89 -18.72 -4.52
CA ASP A 211 13.33 -18.56 -4.78
C ASP A 211 13.66 -17.55 -5.89
N GLY A 212 12.65 -16.89 -6.48
CA GLY A 212 12.81 -15.89 -7.55
C GLY A 212 12.78 -16.50 -8.98
N THR A 213 12.73 -17.81 -9.12
CA THR A 213 12.68 -18.50 -10.42
C THR A 213 11.28 -18.55 -11.02
N GLU A 214 11.15 -18.93 -12.29
CA GLU A 214 9.90 -19.12 -13.03
C GLU A 214 8.95 -17.91 -12.99
N GLN A 215 9.51 -16.72 -13.25
CA GLN A 215 8.75 -15.46 -13.29
C GLN A 215 7.77 -15.48 -14.47
N THR A 216 6.47 -15.44 -14.17
CA THR A 216 5.38 -15.59 -15.14
C THR A 216 4.41 -14.41 -15.03
N GLN A 217 4.06 -13.79 -16.17
CA GLN A 217 3.02 -12.76 -16.23
C GLN A 217 1.64 -13.39 -16.01
N MET A 218 0.82 -12.78 -15.17
CA MET A 218 -0.49 -13.28 -14.78
C MET A 218 -1.65 -12.42 -15.28
N THR A 219 -1.42 -11.12 -15.52
CA THR A 219 -2.39 -10.22 -16.14
C THR A 219 -1.88 -9.70 -17.48
N PHE A 220 -2.81 -9.48 -18.43
CA PHE A 220 -2.51 -9.08 -19.80
C PHE A 220 -3.47 -7.96 -20.23
N ASP A 221 -3.73 -7.03 -19.33
CA ASP A 221 -4.57 -5.87 -19.63
C ASP A 221 -3.84 -4.95 -20.62
N GLU A 222 -4.57 -4.47 -21.64
CA GLU A 222 -4.04 -3.55 -22.68
C GLU A 222 -4.34 -2.07 -22.35
N ASP A 223 -5.27 -1.83 -21.41
CA ASP A 223 -5.77 -0.50 -21.06
C ASP A 223 -5.64 -0.17 -19.57
N LEU A 224 -5.12 -1.09 -18.76
CA LEU A 224 -5.03 -0.93 -17.33
C LEU A 224 -3.62 -1.23 -16.81
N ASN A 225 -3.20 -0.44 -15.84
CA ASN A 225 -2.03 -0.69 -15.00
C ASN A 225 -2.50 -1.43 -13.74
N SER A 226 -2.14 -2.70 -13.61
CA SER A 226 -2.56 -3.61 -12.53
C SER A 226 -1.55 -3.61 -11.39
N TRP A 227 -2.01 -3.28 -10.17
CA TRP A 227 -1.17 -3.07 -9.00
C TRP A 227 -1.61 -3.92 -7.81
N PHE A 228 -0.65 -4.34 -6.97
CA PHE A 228 -0.85 -4.97 -5.67
C PHE A 228 -1.76 -6.22 -5.72
N PRO A 229 -1.29 -7.32 -6.34
CA PRO A 229 -2.03 -8.57 -6.38
C PRO A 229 -2.00 -9.27 -5.02
N HIS A 230 -3.17 -9.44 -4.39
CA HIS A 230 -3.35 -10.06 -3.08
C HIS A 230 -4.07 -11.38 -3.18
N VAL A 231 -3.41 -12.45 -2.73
CA VAL A 231 -3.94 -13.81 -2.78
C VAL A 231 -4.88 -14.05 -1.58
N SER A 232 -6.05 -14.67 -1.85
CA SER A 232 -6.96 -15.07 -0.78
C SER A 232 -6.34 -16.15 0.12
N PRO A 233 -6.70 -16.22 1.42
CA PRO A 233 -6.13 -17.20 2.36
C PRO A 233 -6.24 -18.66 1.91
N ASP A 234 -7.27 -19.02 1.12
CA ASP A 234 -7.44 -20.36 0.54
C ASP A 234 -6.61 -20.61 -0.74
N GLY A 235 -5.85 -19.60 -1.17
CA GLY A 235 -4.96 -19.68 -2.34
C GLY A 235 -5.66 -19.69 -3.70
N LYS A 236 -6.98 -19.46 -3.78
CA LYS A 236 -7.74 -19.66 -5.02
C LYS A 236 -8.01 -18.41 -5.84
N SER A 237 -8.02 -17.26 -5.19
CA SER A 237 -8.38 -15.99 -5.82
C SER A 237 -7.32 -14.93 -5.59
N VAL A 238 -7.20 -13.99 -6.54
CA VAL A 238 -6.34 -12.81 -6.43
C VAL A 238 -7.19 -11.58 -6.67
N VAL A 239 -7.18 -10.64 -5.73
CA VAL A 239 -7.73 -9.31 -5.89
C VAL A 239 -6.61 -8.31 -6.13
N TYR A 240 -6.83 -7.31 -6.97
CA TYR A 240 -5.89 -6.25 -7.25
C TYR A 240 -6.60 -4.95 -7.67
N ILE A 241 -5.89 -3.84 -7.58
CA ILE A 241 -6.35 -2.53 -8.04
C ILE A 241 -5.78 -2.23 -9.42
N ALA A 242 -6.54 -1.56 -10.28
CA ALA A 242 -6.05 -1.18 -11.58
C ALA A 242 -6.45 0.25 -11.96
N TYR A 243 -5.53 0.94 -12.62
CA TYR A 243 -5.65 2.33 -13.10
C TYR A 243 -5.76 2.35 -14.62
N ASN A 244 -6.52 3.29 -15.16
CA ASN A 244 -6.55 3.54 -16.58
C ASN A 244 -5.18 4.05 -17.06
N LYS A 245 -4.62 3.44 -18.11
CA LYS A 245 -3.30 3.80 -18.68
C LYS A 245 -3.22 5.24 -19.19
N ASP A 246 -4.36 5.79 -19.64
CA ASP A 246 -4.42 7.16 -20.16
C ASP A 246 -4.43 8.22 -19.05
N GLU A 247 -4.74 7.82 -17.80
CA GLU A 247 -4.76 8.70 -16.63
C GLU A 247 -3.53 8.57 -15.72
N VAL A 248 -2.89 7.38 -15.70
CA VAL A 248 -1.78 7.06 -14.82
C VAL A 248 -0.71 6.28 -15.58
N LYS A 249 0.55 6.73 -15.46
CA LYS A 249 1.69 6.05 -16.10
C LYS A 249 1.94 4.68 -15.46
N PRO A 250 2.55 3.72 -16.19
CA PRO A 250 2.77 2.37 -15.68
C PRO A 250 3.50 2.28 -14.35
N GLY A 251 4.50 3.13 -14.10
CA GLY A 251 5.28 3.14 -12.85
C GLY A 251 4.67 3.94 -11.71
N ASP A 252 3.47 4.52 -11.89
CA ASP A 252 2.83 5.37 -10.91
C ASP A 252 1.56 4.70 -10.34
N HIS A 253 1.28 4.95 -9.06
CA HIS A 253 0.05 4.49 -8.38
C HIS A 253 -0.49 5.56 -7.42
N PRO A 254 -0.87 6.75 -7.92
CA PRO A 254 -1.27 7.88 -7.07
C PRO A 254 -2.60 7.62 -6.35
N ALA A 255 -2.79 8.32 -5.21
CA ALA A 255 -4.11 8.43 -4.57
C ALA A 255 -5.05 9.33 -5.38
N ASN A 256 -6.33 9.31 -5.03
CA ASN A 256 -7.36 10.21 -5.56
C ASN A 256 -7.54 10.08 -7.08
N LYS A 257 -7.69 8.86 -7.55
CA LYS A 257 -7.98 8.48 -8.94
C LYS A 257 -9.24 7.61 -9.05
N ASN A 258 -9.85 7.61 -10.24
CA ASN A 258 -10.81 6.59 -10.58
C ASN A 258 -10.07 5.27 -10.83
N VAL A 259 -10.43 4.25 -10.09
CA VAL A 259 -9.79 2.93 -10.14
C VAL A 259 -10.83 1.83 -10.20
N VAL A 260 -10.38 0.64 -10.60
CA VAL A 260 -11.21 -0.56 -10.55
C VAL A 260 -10.53 -1.60 -9.66
N LEU A 261 -11.35 -2.33 -8.89
CA LEU A 261 -10.92 -3.55 -8.22
C LEU A 261 -11.22 -4.73 -9.13
N ARG A 262 -10.21 -5.57 -9.32
CA ARG A 262 -10.26 -6.74 -10.21
C ARG A 262 -10.08 -8.02 -9.40
N LEU A 263 -10.73 -9.08 -9.82
CA LEU A 263 -10.63 -10.42 -9.24
C LEU A 263 -10.34 -11.44 -10.33
N MET A 264 -9.38 -12.34 -10.07
CA MET A 264 -9.04 -13.45 -10.97
C MET A 264 -8.73 -14.74 -10.20
N PRO A 265 -8.80 -15.92 -10.83
CA PRO A 265 -8.28 -17.16 -10.24
C PRO A 265 -6.76 -17.07 -10.04
N ALA A 266 -6.24 -17.61 -8.93
CA ALA A 266 -4.79 -17.62 -8.66
C ALA A 266 -3.99 -18.51 -9.63
N GLU A 267 -4.64 -19.47 -10.26
CA GLU A 267 -4.04 -20.31 -11.33
C GLU A 267 -3.95 -19.59 -12.68
N GLY A 268 -4.48 -18.36 -12.76
CA GLY A 268 -4.57 -17.59 -14.00
C GLY A 268 -5.97 -17.63 -14.61
N GLY A 269 -6.17 -16.85 -15.66
CA GLY A 269 -7.46 -16.73 -16.35
C GLY A 269 -7.88 -15.28 -16.51
N LYS A 270 -9.08 -15.04 -17.06
CA LYS A 270 -9.56 -13.69 -17.36
C LYS A 270 -10.03 -12.98 -16.10
N PRO A 271 -9.43 -11.83 -15.75
CA PRO A 271 -9.88 -11.01 -14.63
C PRO A 271 -11.27 -10.42 -14.88
N LYS A 272 -12.06 -10.26 -13.82
CA LYS A 272 -13.33 -9.52 -13.83
C LYS A 272 -13.25 -8.27 -12.95
N THR A 273 -13.84 -7.17 -13.39
CA THR A 273 -14.04 -5.99 -12.55
C THR A 273 -15.15 -6.29 -11.54
N ILE A 274 -14.87 -6.09 -10.26
CA ILE A 274 -15.79 -6.33 -9.14
C ILE A 274 -16.24 -5.05 -8.44
N ALA A 275 -15.48 -3.96 -8.61
CA ALA A 275 -15.89 -2.63 -8.14
C ALA A 275 -15.22 -1.53 -8.98
N GLN A 276 -15.88 -0.37 -9.02
CA GLN A 276 -15.33 0.91 -9.50
C GLN A 276 -15.46 1.91 -8.37
N LEU A 277 -14.42 2.69 -8.13
CA LEU A 277 -14.39 3.64 -7.00
C LEU A 277 -13.36 4.76 -7.22
N PHE A 278 -13.51 5.83 -6.46
CA PHE A 278 -12.48 6.83 -6.32
C PHE A 278 -11.54 6.41 -5.19
N GLY A 279 -10.27 6.18 -5.51
CA GLY A 279 -9.31 5.54 -4.61
C GLY A 279 -7.86 5.73 -5.08
N GLY A 280 -7.12 4.63 -5.17
CA GLY A 280 -5.72 4.62 -5.59
C GLY A 280 -4.78 4.20 -4.48
N GLN A 281 -3.65 4.88 -4.34
CA GLN A 281 -2.73 4.67 -3.22
C GLN A 281 -3.48 4.71 -1.89
N GLY A 282 -3.27 3.72 -1.04
CA GLY A 282 -3.98 3.54 0.23
C GLY A 282 -5.28 2.73 0.15
N THR A 283 -5.81 2.46 -1.05
CA THR A 283 -7.03 1.67 -1.20
C THR A 283 -6.81 0.20 -0.88
N LEU A 284 -5.76 -0.39 -1.48
CA LEU A 284 -5.49 -1.84 -1.46
C LEU A 284 -3.99 -2.10 -1.68
N ASN A 285 -3.12 -1.57 -0.82
CA ASN A 285 -1.67 -1.72 -0.98
C ASN A 285 -1.09 -2.97 -0.29
N VAL A 286 -1.82 -3.54 0.65
CA VAL A 286 -1.42 -4.71 1.42
C VAL A 286 -2.55 -5.72 1.44
N ASN A 287 -2.27 -6.98 1.78
CA ASN A 287 -3.29 -8.02 1.83
C ASN A 287 -4.36 -7.70 2.89
N THR A 288 -5.58 -7.70 2.45
CA THR A 288 -6.75 -7.28 3.24
C THR A 288 -7.89 -8.29 3.19
N TRP A 289 -7.61 -9.51 2.71
CA TRP A 289 -8.59 -10.58 2.73
C TRP A 289 -8.99 -10.95 4.16
N ALA A 290 -10.29 -11.19 4.36
CA ALA A 290 -10.79 -11.84 5.56
C ALA A 290 -10.32 -13.31 5.62
N PRO A 291 -10.18 -13.89 6.83
CA PRO A 291 -9.79 -15.29 6.97
C PRO A 291 -10.72 -16.29 6.26
N ASP A 292 -11.94 -15.89 5.94
CA ASP A 292 -12.94 -16.71 5.27
C ASP A 292 -12.74 -16.84 3.74
N SER A 293 -11.79 -16.11 3.16
CA SER A 293 -11.50 -16.05 1.72
C SER A 293 -12.69 -15.63 0.84
N LYS A 294 -13.72 -15.05 1.42
CA LYS A 294 -14.94 -14.58 0.74
C LYS A 294 -15.07 -13.07 0.73
N ARG A 295 -14.41 -12.40 1.64
CA ARG A 295 -14.50 -10.95 1.84
C ARG A 295 -13.12 -10.34 1.89
N PHE A 296 -13.01 -9.10 1.44
CA PHE A 296 -11.82 -8.29 1.65
C PHE A 296 -12.24 -6.85 1.99
N ALA A 297 -11.37 -6.14 2.71
CA ALA A 297 -11.58 -4.75 3.03
C ALA A 297 -10.82 -3.85 2.03
N PHE A 298 -11.24 -2.61 1.88
CA PHE A 298 -10.56 -1.60 1.09
C PHE A 298 -11.00 -0.21 1.54
N VAL A 299 -10.26 0.82 1.11
CA VAL A 299 -10.64 2.21 1.35
C VAL A 299 -10.98 2.89 0.04
N SER A 300 -12.17 3.49 -0.03
CA SER A 300 -12.48 4.48 -1.05
C SER A 300 -12.42 5.89 -0.47
N TYR A 301 -12.26 6.88 -1.35
CA TYR A 301 -12.15 8.28 -0.93
C TYR A 301 -13.28 9.12 -1.51
N ARG A 302 -13.61 10.19 -0.79
CA ARG A 302 -14.48 11.26 -1.25
C ARG A 302 -13.78 12.59 -0.99
N LEU A 303 -13.62 13.41 -2.03
CA LEU A 303 -13.11 14.77 -1.92
C LEU A 303 -14.28 15.71 -1.62
N GLU A 304 -14.19 16.41 -0.51
CA GLU A 304 -15.18 17.45 -0.17
C GLU A 304 -14.65 18.80 -0.66
N SER A 305 -15.39 19.45 -1.57
CA SER A 305 -15.16 20.86 -1.88
C SER A 305 -15.56 21.69 -0.65
N ASN A 306 -14.64 22.50 -0.13
CA ASN A 306 -15.03 23.52 0.84
C ASN A 306 -15.93 24.53 0.13
N ASN A 307 -17.22 24.51 0.44
CA ASN A 307 -18.17 25.55 0.05
C ASN A 307 -17.88 26.84 0.84
#